data_f51429734d75ea8fb022a7d7900d8d6f
#
_entry.id   f51429734d75ea8fb022a7d7900d8d6f
#
_cell.length_a   1.000
_cell.length_b   1.000
_cell.length_c   1.000
_cell.angle_alpha   90.00
_cell.angle_beta   90.00
_cell.angle_gamma   90.00
#
_symmetry.space_group_name_H-M   'P 1'
#
loop_
_entity.id
_entity.type
_entity.pdbx_description
1 polymer ?
#
loop_
_entity_poly.entity_id
_entity_poly.type
_entity_poly.pdbx_seq_one_letter_code
_entity_poly.pdbx_strand_id
1 'polypeptide(L)'
;MAAKPTAKRETFRHGNLPEALVDAALARLEADGVEAISLRDLARDAGVNHRAVYRHFPDKLSLRALDAERGWQGLALRLKNATASKAPGEPALVAASVAFFQCARDFPNLFHLMSGARVNVEGEFPTLEAAIIDALQVFAVGFAGTGMAPGIVVERTALFVAALQGVVTQILHHRLKVAPPKAKAFIADACRMLIKGVS
;
A
#
# COMPACT_ATOMS: atom_id res chain seq x y z
N MET A 1 -37.17 32.87 3.16
CA MET A 1 -36.43 32.15 2.08
C MET A 1 -34.95 32.38 2.29
N ALA A 2 -34.24 31.42 2.84
CA ALA A 2 -32.79 31.50 3.13
C ALA A 2 -32.03 30.83 1.97
N ALA A 3 -31.14 31.58 1.34
CA ALA A 3 -30.29 31.11 0.24
C ALA A 3 -29.26 30.09 0.74
N LYS A 4 -29.21 28.94 0.09
CA LYS A 4 -28.25 27.87 0.31
C LYS A 4 -26.86 28.34 -0.13
N PRO A 5 -25.78 28.20 0.67
CA PRO A 5 -24.47 28.60 0.24
C PRO A 5 -23.98 27.65 -0.87
N THR A 6 -23.73 28.20 -2.05
CA THR A 6 -23.05 27.55 -3.16
C THR A 6 -21.59 27.31 -2.76
N ALA A 7 -21.21 26.07 -2.55
CA ALA A 7 -19.81 25.67 -2.38
C ALA A 7 -18.99 26.12 -3.59
N LYS A 8 -18.00 26.96 -3.34
CA LYS A 8 -17.06 27.51 -4.31
C LYS A 8 -16.30 26.33 -4.94
N ARG A 9 -16.58 26.03 -6.22
CA ARG A 9 -15.78 25.09 -7.02
C ARG A 9 -14.36 25.63 -7.09
N GLU A 10 -13.43 24.99 -6.39
CA GLU A 10 -12.01 25.21 -6.61
C GLU A 10 -11.69 24.74 -8.03
N THR A 11 -11.44 25.69 -8.91
CA THR A 11 -10.95 25.46 -10.28
C THR A 11 -9.56 24.87 -10.18
N PHE A 12 -9.43 23.56 -10.46
CA PHE A 12 -8.13 22.89 -10.53
C PHE A 12 -7.21 23.64 -11.48
N ARG A 13 -6.05 24.06 -11.00
CA ARG A 13 -5.00 24.65 -11.82
C ARG A 13 -4.52 23.59 -12.82
N HIS A 14 -4.62 23.90 -14.10
CA HIS A 14 -4.38 23.03 -15.24
C HIS A 14 -2.96 22.42 -15.35
N GLY A 15 -2.06 22.63 -14.36
CA GLY A 15 -0.66 22.17 -14.39
C GLY A 15 -0.41 20.77 -13.84
N ASN A 16 -1.34 20.15 -13.11
CA ASN A 16 -1.10 18.86 -12.43
C ASN A 16 -2.35 17.96 -12.41
N LEU A 17 -3.06 17.87 -13.53
CA LEU A 17 -4.26 17.07 -13.66
C LEU A 17 -4.03 15.58 -13.32
N PRO A 18 -2.95 14.92 -13.75
CA PRO A 18 -2.73 13.51 -13.39
C PRO A 18 -2.66 13.27 -11.89
N GLU A 19 -1.90 14.08 -11.15
CA GLU A 19 -1.80 13.94 -9.68
C GLU A 19 -3.14 14.20 -8.99
N ALA A 20 -3.85 15.25 -9.39
CA ALA A 20 -5.17 15.54 -8.82
C ALA A 20 -6.18 14.41 -9.07
N LEU A 21 -6.10 13.73 -10.21
CA LEU A 21 -6.95 12.58 -10.50
C LEU A 21 -6.57 11.36 -9.65
N VAL A 22 -5.29 11.14 -9.41
CA VAL A 22 -4.80 10.07 -8.52
C VAL A 22 -5.22 10.33 -7.07
N ASP A 23 -5.05 11.56 -6.57
CA ASP A 23 -5.48 11.92 -5.22
C ASP A 23 -7.00 11.74 -5.04
N ALA A 24 -7.80 12.12 -6.04
CA ALA A 24 -9.24 11.90 -6.04
C ALA A 24 -9.60 10.40 -6.11
N ALA A 25 -8.83 9.61 -6.88
CA ALA A 25 -9.01 8.16 -6.96
C ALA A 25 -8.70 7.47 -5.63
N LEU A 26 -7.59 7.84 -4.99
CA LEU A 26 -7.21 7.33 -3.66
C LEU A 26 -8.27 7.67 -2.60
N ALA A 27 -8.78 8.88 -2.60
CA ALA A 27 -9.85 9.28 -1.67
C ALA A 27 -11.12 8.45 -1.86
N ARG A 28 -11.53 8.19 -3.12
CA ARG A 28 -12.67 7.31 -3.43
C ARG A 28 -12.39 5.86 -3.10
N LEU A 29 -11.18 5.38 -3.38
CA LEU A 29 -10.75 4.03 -3.04
C LEU A 29 -10.95 3.75 -1.55
N GLU A 30 -10.51 4.67 -0.69
CA GLU A 30 -10.63 4.50 0.76
C GLU A 30 -12.08 4.65 1.25
N ALA A 31 -12.88 5.54 0.64
CA ALA A 31 -14.27 5.73 1.03
C ALA A 31 -15.19 4.58 0.58
N ASP A 32 -15.05 4.14 -0.67
CA ASP A 32 -16.06 3.33 -1.36
C ASP A 32 -15.51 1.98 -1.85
N GLY A 33 -14.20 1.73 -1.73
CA GLY A 33 -13.52 0.50 -2.15
C GLY A 33 -13.08 0.47 -3.61
N VAL A 34 -12.35 -0.58 -3.98
CA VAL A 34 -11.66 -0.74 -5.29
C VAL A 34 -12.62 -0.68 -6.48
N GLU A 35 -13.84 -1.19 -6.35
CA GLU A 35 -14.80 -1.22 -7.46
C GLU A 35 -15.44 0.14 -7.74
N ALA A 36 -15.43 1.07 -6.77
CA ALA A 36 -16.01 2.41 -6.91
C ALA A 36 -15.17 3.35 -7.81
N ILE A 37 -13.94 2.98 -8.15
CA ILE A 37 -13.10 3.79 -9.03
C ILE A 37 -13.63 3.74 -10.46
N SER A 38 -14.01 4.93 -10.99
CA SER A 38 -14.48 5.12 -12.35
C SER A 38 -13.82 6.36 -12.95
N LEU A 39 -13.14 6.20 -14.09
CA LEU A 39 -12.50 7.32 -14.82
C LEU A 39 -13.51 8.41 -15.22
N ARG A 40 -14.74 8.01 -15.53
CA ARG A 40 -15.81 8.95 -15.88
C ARG A 40 -16.27 9.78 -14.67
N ASP A 41 -16.38 9.14 -13.51
CA ASP A 41 -16.77 9.84 -12.29
C ASP A 41 -15.67 10.76 -11.81
N LEU A 42 -14.41 10.32 -11.88
CA LEU A 42 -13.25 11.18 -11.57
C LEU A 42 -13.19 12.40 -12.48
N ALA A 43 -13.44 12.24 -13.80
CA ALA A 43 -13.53 13.36 -14.72
C ALA A 43 -14.63 14.36 -14.33
N ARG A 44 -15.79 13.86 -13.97
CA ARG A 44 -16.93 14.69 -13.51
C ARG A 44 -16.57 15.45 -12.24
N ASP A 45 -15.98 14.77 -11.26
CA ASP A 45 -15.65 15.36 -9.96
C ASP A 45 -14.52 16.40 -10.08
N ALA A 46 -13.53 16.13 -10.94
CA ALA A 46 -12.47 17.07 -11.27
C ALA A 46 -12.94 18.23 -12.18
N GLY A 47 -14.17 18.17 -12.72
CA GLY A 47 -14.68 19.20 -13.62
C GLY A 47 -13.98 19.27 -14.96
N VAL A 48 -13.37 18.17 -15.40
CA VAL A 48 -12.64 18.07 -16.68
C VAL A 48 -13.37 17.21 -17.70
N ASN A 49 -13.02 17.41 -18.98
CA ASN A 49 -13.54 16.55 -20.04
C ASN A 49 -12.98 15.13 -19.87
N HIS A 50 -13.83 14.12 -19.94
CA HIS A 50 -13.43 12.71 -19.83
C HIS A 50 -12.32 12.31 -20.81
N ARG A 51 -12.30 12.91 -22.03
CA ARG A 51 -11.21 12.70 -23.01
C ARG A 51 -9.84 13.12 -22.46
N ALA A 52 -9.78 14.13 -21.59
CA ALA A 52 -8.53 14.54 -20.95
C ALA A 52 -8.02 13.46 -19.97
N VAL A 53 -8.94 12.81 -19.23
CA VAL A 53 -8.60 11.72 -18.32
C VAL A 53 -8.09 10.51 -19.09
N TYR A 54 -8.75 10.11 -20.18
CA TYR A 54 -8.32 8.96 -21.01
C TYR A 54 -6.98 9.16 -21.74
N ARG A 55 -6.50 10.40 -21.88
CA ARG A 55 -5.12 10.65 -22.38
C ARG A 55 -4.05 10.29 -21.36
N HIS A 56 -4.36 10.34 -20.07
CA HIS A 56 -3.43 10.02 -18.98
C HIS A 56 -3.61 8.58 -18.49
N PHE A 57 -4.83 8.10 -18.49
CA PHE A 57 -5.21 6.76 -18.03
C PHE A 57 -6.04 6.09 -19.13
N PRO A 58 -5.43 5.28 -20.00
CA PRO A 58 -6.13 4.63 -21.11
C PRO A 58 -7.27 3.72 -20.63
N ASP A 59 -7.13 3.17 -19.42
CA ASP A 59 -8.12 2.29 -18.81
C ASP A 59 -8.13 2.40 -17.27
N LYS A 60 -9.05 1.68 -16.64
CA LYS A 60 -9.19 1.61 -15.19
C LYS A 60 -8.00 0.90 -14.54
N LEU A 61 -7.36 -0.04 -15.25
CA LEU A 61 -6.22 -0.80 -14.73
C LEU A 61 -5.00 0.09 -14.56
N SER A 62 -4.70 0.94 -15.54
CA SER A 62 -3.61 1.92 -15.49
C SER A 62 -3.73 2.89 -14.31
N LEU A 63 -4.94 3.35 -14.01
CA LEU A 63 -5.19 4.18 -12.83
C LEU A 63 -4.99 3.39 -11.53
N ARG A 64 -5.55 2.17 -11.45
CA ARG A 64 -5.37 1.30 -10.28
C ARG A 64 -3.91 0.95 -10.03
N ALA A 65 -3.13 0.74 -11.08
CA ALA A 65 -1.69 0.49 -10.97
C ALA A 65 -0.95 1.69 -10.37
N LEU A 66 -1.30 2.91 -10.78
CA LEU A 66 -0.71 4.12 -10.21
C LEU A 66 -1.14 4.36 -8.74
N ASP A 67 -2.41 4.07 -8.40
CA ASP A 67 -2.88 4.11 -7.01
C ASP A 67 -2.11 3.09 -6.14
N ALA A 68 -1.90 1.86 -6.66
CA ALA A 68 -1.11 0.84 -5.99
C ALA A 68 0.37 1.25 -5.85
N GLU A 69 0.96 1.85 -6.89
CA GLU A 69 2.33 2.39 -6.86
C GLU A 69 2.48 3.41 -5.72
N ARG A 70 1.56 4.38 -5.63
CA ARG A 70 1.53 5.36 -4.52
C ARG A 70 1.41 4.69 -3.16
N GLY A 71 0.58 3.66 -3.07
CA GLY A 71 0.44 2.85 -1.86
C GLY A 71 1.75 2.18 -1.45
N TRP A 72 2.45 1.55 -2.39
CA TRP A 72 3.74 0.91 -2.14
C TRP A 72 4.84 1.91 -1.79
N GLN A 73 4.90 3.07 -2.45
CA GLN A 73 5.82 4.16 -2.10
C GLN A 73 5.57 4.67 -0.68
N GLY A 74 4.30 4.89 -0.31
CA GLY A 74 3.90 5.29 1.04
C GLY A 74 4.26 4.23 2.09
N LEU A 75 4.06 2.95 1.78
CA LEU A 75 4.46 1.84 2.64
C LEU A 75 5.99 1.81 2.80
N ALA A 76 6.76 1.88 1.71
CA ALA A 76 8.22 1.88 1.76
C ALA A 76 8.76 2.98 2.69
N LEU A 77 8.22 4.19 2.59
CA LEU A 77 8.59 5.31 3.47
C LEU A 77 8.28 5.01 4.94
N ARG A 78 7.10 4.45 5.25
CA ARG A 78 6.71 4.05 6.62
C ARG A 78 7.63 2.98 7.18
N LEU A 79 7.99 1.97 6.38
CA LEU A 79 8.89 0.90 6.76
C LEU A 79 10.31 1.43 7.06
N LYS A 80 10.86 2.26 6.17
CA LYS A 80 12.16 2.93 6.34
C LYS A 80 12.20 3.76 7.62
N ASN A 81 11.17 4.56 7.86
CA ASN A 81 11.08 5.38 9.09
C ASN A 81 10.99 4.52 10.35
N ALA A 82 10.22 3.44 10.33
CA ALA A 82 10.08 2.54 11.48
C ALA A 82 11.38 1.80 11.82
N THR A 83 12.23 1.54 10.84
CA THR A 83 13.48 0.81 11.00
C THR A 83 14.71 1.69 11.20
N ALA A 84 14.65 2.99 10.91
CA ALA A 84 15.79 3.90 10.89
C ALA A 84 16.63 3.93 12.18
N SER A 85 16.01 3.72 13.35
CA SER A 85 16.69 3.69 14.65
C SER A 85 16.85 2.28 15.22
N LYS A 86 16.59 1.23 14.42
CA LYS A 86 16.64 -0.16 14.88
C LYS A 86 17.95 -0.82 14.44
N ALA A 87 18.50 -1.66 15.33
CA ALA A 87 19.57 -2.55 14.93
C ALA A 87 19.08 -3.49 13.81
N PRO A 88 19.94 -3.79 12.81
CA PRO A 88 19.60 -4.79 11.78
C PRO A 88 19.25 -6.15 12.41
N GLY A 89 18.49 -6.96 11.70
CA GLY A 89 18.03 -8.25 12.19
C GLY A 89 16.61 -8.20 12.79
N GLU A 90 16.35 -9.02 13.81
CA GLU A 90 15.02 -9.16 14.42
C GLU A 90 14.39 -7.81 14.85
N PRO A 91 15.11 -6.86 15.50
CA PRO A 91 14.50 -5.59 15.89
C PRO A 91 13.95 -4.77 14.70
N ALA A 92 14.68 -4.76 13.58
CA ALA A 92 14.24 -4.08 12.35
C ALA A 92 13.05 -4.81 11.71
N LEU A 93 13.10 -6.14 11.62
CA LEU A 93 12.00 -6.96 11.08
C LEU A 93 10.71 -6.80 11.87
N VAL A 94 10.79 -6.78 13.21
CA VAL A 94 9.63 -6.56 14.08
C VAL A 94 9.06 -5.15 13.86
N ALA A 95 9.90 -4.13 13.82
CA ALA A 95 9.46 -2.75 13.59
C ALA A 95 8.80 -2.58 12.21
N ALA A 96 9.39 -3.15 11.17
CA ALA A 96 8.82 -3.17 9.82
C ALA A 96 7.46 -3.89 9.78
N SER A 97 7.34 -5.06 10.43
CA SER A 97 6.09 -5.83 10.47
C SER A 97 4.96 -5.08 11.17
N VAL A 98 5.26 -4.38 12.26
CA VAL A 98 4.28 -3.53 12.96
C VAL A 98 3.87 -2.35 12.08
N ALA A 99 4.82 -1.69 11.39
CA ALA A 99 4.53 -0.59 10.47
C ALA A 99 3.70 -1.05 9.27
N PHE A 100 3.99 -2.23 8.72
CA PHE A 100 3.22 -2.88 7.66
C PHE A 100 1.76 -3.10 8.08
N PHE A 101 1.53 -3.68 9.26
CA PHE A 101 0.19 -3.87 9.82
C PHE A 101 -0.54 -2.53 10.03
N GLN A 102 0.16 -1.52 10.57
CA GLN A 102 -0.44 -0.20 10.78
C GLN A 102 -0.88 0.44 9.47
N CYS A 103 -0.06 0.34 8.42
CA CYS A 103 -0.42 0.83 7.09
C CYS A 103 -1.67 0.12 6.55
N ALA A 104 -1.72 -1.20 6.65
CA ALA A 104 -2.86 -1.99 6.20
C ALA A 104 -4.16 -1.69 6.97
N ARG A 105 -4.05 -1.42 8.28
CA ARG A 105 -5.18 -1.01 9.13
C ARG A 105 -5.67 0.40 8.83
N ASP A 106 -4.73 1.34 8.60
CA ASP A 106 -5.04 2.75 8.38
C ASP A 106 -5.61 2.98 6.96
N PHE A 107 -5.25 2.13 6.00
CA PHE A 107 -5.67 2.20 4.59
C PHE A 107 -6.09 0.81 4.05
N PRO A 108 -7.20 0.25 4.55
CA PRO A 108 -7.56 -1.13 4.24
C PRO A 108 -7.92 -1.37 2.77
N ASN A 109 -8.58 -0.42 2.12
CA ASN A 109 -8.96 -0.54 0.73
C ASN A 109 -7.76 -0.40 -0.22
N LEU A 110 -6.82 0.51 0.09
CA LEU A 110 -5.56 0.64 -0.64
C LEU A 110 -4.69 -0.60 -0.45
N PHE A 111 -4.60 -1.12 0.77
CA PHE A 111 -3.89 -2.37 1.06
C PHE A 111 -4.48 -3.55 0.28
N HIS A 112 -5.80 -3.62 0.16
CA HIS A 112 -6.48 -4.62 -0.65
C HIS A 112 -6.13 -4.48 -2.14
N LEU A 113 -6.09 -3.26 -2.67
CA LEU A 113 -5.66 -2.98 -4.05
C LEU A 113 -4.20 -3.39 -4.27
N MET A 114 -3.28 -2.97 -3.38
CA MET A 114 -1.85 -3.30 -3.45
C MET A 114 -1.57 -4.80 -3.43
N SER A 115 -2.39 -5.56 -2.71
CA SER A 115 -2.28 -7.01 -2.57
C SER A 115 -3.00 -7.79 -3.67
N GLY A 116 -3.72 -7.11 -4.56
CA GLY A 116 -4.54 -7.72 -5.59
C GLY A 116 -3.73 -8.21 -6.79
N ALA A 117 -4.02 -9.42 -7.27
CA ALA A 117 -3.33 -10.02 -8.41
C ALA A 117 -3.51 -9.25 -9.73
N ARG A 118 -4.58 -8.44 -9.86
CA ARG A 118 -4.92 -7.78 -11.13
C ARG A 118 -4.03 -6.59 -11.49
N VAL A 119 -3.35 -5.99 -10.52
CA VAL A 119 -2.45 -4.83 -10.76
C VAL A 119 -0.97 -5.22 -10.74
N ASN A 120 -0.65 -6.43 -10.29
CA ASN A 120 0.72 -6.93 -10.15
C ASN A 120 1.05 -7.92 -11.29
N VAL A 121 0.83 -7.50 -12.54
CA VAL A 121 1.20 -8.30 -13.72
C VAL A 121 2.62 -7.96 -14.09
N GLU A 122 3.48 -8.98 -14.13
CA GLU A 122 4.92 -8.84 -14.41
C GLU A 122 5.16 -8.14 -15.76
N GLY A 123 5.99 -7.10 -15.73
CA GLY A 123 6.38 -6.33 -16.93
C GLY A 123 5.36 -5.31 -17.42
N GLU A 124 4.13 -5.28 -16.87
CA GLU A 124 3.09 -4.37 -17.33
C GLU A 124 3.23 -2.96 -16.74
N PHE A 125 3.66 -2.87 -15.46
CA PHE A 125 3.80 -1.60 -14.74
C PHE A 125 5.17 -1.48 -14.05
N PRO A 126 6.26 -1.14 -14.78
CA PRO A 126 7.63 -1.15 -14.24
C PRO A 126 7.84 -0.23 -13.01
N THR A 127 7.14 0.91 -12.96
CA THR A 127 7.23 1.84 -11.83
C THR A 127 6.57 1.28 -10.56
N LEU A 128 5.45 0.58 -10.72
CA LEU A 128 4.82 -0.17 -9.63
C LEU A 128 5.72 -1.30 -9.14
N GLU A 129 6.33 -2.08 -10.04
CA GLU A 129 7.28 -3.13 -9.67
C GLU A 129 8.46 -2.58 -8.88
N ALA A 130 9.03 -1.44 -9.32
CA ALA A 130 10.10 -0.76 -8.60
C ALA A 130 9.67 -0.32 -7.19
N ALA A 131 8.45 0.20 -7.02
CA ALA A 131 7.92 0.59 -5.73
C ALA A 131 7.71 -0.61 -4.78
N ILE A 132 7.25 -1.75 -5.33
CA ILE A 132 7.14 -3.01 -4.58
C ILE A 132 8.51 -3.46 -4.10
N ILE A 133 9.50 -3.52 -5.00
CA ILE A 133 10.88 -3.92 -4.67
C ILE A 133 11.46 -3.02 -3.58
N ASP A 134 11.28 -1.69 -3.68
CA ASP A 134 11.77 -0.74 -2.67
C ASP A 134 11.17 -0.98 -1.28
N ALA A 135 9.90 -1.32 -1.19
CA ALA A 135 9.26 -1.68 0.08
C ALA A 135 9.79 -3.02 0.62
N LEU A 136 9.92 -4.04 -0.23
CA LEU A 136 10.40 -5.37 0.16
C LEU A 136 11.88 -5.36 0.56
N GLN A 137 12.68 -4.46 -0.01
CA GLN A 137 14.10 -4.30 0.31
C GLN A 137 14.32 -3.98 1.80
N VAL A 138 13.38 -3.32 2.48
CA VAL A 138 13.48 -3.05 3.92
C VAL A 138 13.51 -4.35 4.72
N PHE A 139 12.69 -5.32 4.35
CA PHE A 139 12.70 -6.65 4.98
C PHE A 139 13.95 -7.44 4.61
N ALA A 140 14.40 -7.37 3.35
CA ALA A 140 15.61 -8.03 2.91
C ALA A 140 16.85 -7.54 3.69
N VAL A 141 16.99 -6.24 3.91
CA VAL A 141 18.03 -5.65 4.77
C VAL A 141 17.92 -6.16 6.22
N GLY A 142 16.69 -6.28 6.74
CA GLY A 142 16.45 -6.88 8.04
C GLY A 142 16.94 -8.33 8.12
N PHE A 143 16.63 -9.16 7.12
CA PHE A 143 17.11 -10.56 7.08
C PHE A 143 18.63 -10.67 6.90
N ALA A 144 19.24 -9.84 6.07
CA ALA A 144 20.70 -9.79 5.96
C ALA A 144 21.36 -9.51 7.32
N GLY A 145 20.71 -8.67 8.16
CA GLY A 145 21.16 -8.38 9.51
C GLY A 145 21.03 -9.53 10.51
N THR A 146 20.35 -10.64 10.18
CA THR A 146 20.31 -11.85 11.01
C THR A 146 21.51 -12.77 10.81
N GLY A 147 22.43 -12.43 9.88
CA GLY A 147 23.56 -13.29 9.50
C GLY A 147 23.19 -14.37 8.46
N MET A 148 22.00 -14.28 7.87
CA MET A 148 21.54 -15.18 6.81
C MET A 148 22.43 -15.06 5.55
N ALA A 149 22.70 -16.19 4.91
CA ALA A 149 23.51 -16.22 3.68
C ALA A 149 22.83 -15.40 2.55
N PRO A 150 23.56 -14.54 1.83
CA PRO A 150 22.97 -13.65 0.82
C PRO A 150 22.11 -14.37 -0.24
N GLY A 151 22.51 -15.59 -0.62
CA GLY A 151 21.81 -16.38 -1.66
C GLY A 151 20.38 -16.80 -1.31
N ILE A 152 19.99 -16.78 -0.03
CA ILE A 152 18.65 -17.19 0.42
C ILE A 152 17.82 -16.02 0.95
N VAL A 153 18.40 -14.83 1.11
CA VAL A 153 17.69 -13.65 1.67
C VAL A 153 16.45 -13.30 0.87
N VAL A 154 16.52 -13.32 -0.46
CA VAL A 154 15.40 -12.96 -1.33
C VAL A 154 14.22 -13.91 -1.14
N GLU A 155 14.50 -15.22 -1.20
CA GLU A 155 13.46 -16.25 -1.01
C GLU A 155 12.82 -16.17 0.38
N ARG A 156 13.63 -16.03 1.43
CA ARG A 156 13.15 -15.94 2.81
C ARG A 156 12.35 -14.67 3.04
N THR A 157 12.77 -13.56 2.45
CA THR A 157 12.01 -12.31 2.47
C THR A 157 10.64 -12.50 1.83
N ALA A 158 10.57 -13.13 0.66
CA ALA A 158 9.30 -13.36 -0.04
C ALA A 158 8.36 -14.24 0.78
N LEU A 159 8.84 -15.36 1.32
CA LEU A 159 8.06 -16.25 2.18
C LEU A 159 7.57 -15.53 3.45
N PHE A 160 8.45 -14.78 4.10
CA PHE A 160 8.11 -14.02 5.29
C PHE A 160 7.03 -12.98 5.03
N VAL A 161 7.19 -12.17 3.97
CA VAL A 161 6.21 -11.12 3.64
C VAL A 161 4.88 -11.72 3.22
N ALA A 162 4.87 -12.83 2.48
CA ALA A 162 3.64 -13.53 2.13
C ALA A 162 2.90 -14.04 3.38
N ALA A 163 3.62 -14.64 4.34
CA ALA A 163 3.05 -15.09 5.60
C ALA A 163 2.54 -13.90 6.45
N LEU A 164 3.32 -12.82 6.57
CA LEU A 164 2.93 -11.60 7.28
C LEU A 164 1.67 -10.99 6.67
N GLN A 165 1.61 -10.88 5.34
CA GLN A 165 0.44 -10.38 4.62
C GLN A 165 -0.79 -11.26 4.89
N GLY A 166 -0.62 -12.59 4.91
CA GLY A 166 -1.68 -13.52 5.27
C GLY A 166 -2.23 -13.25 6.68
N VAL A 167 -1.36 -13.14 7.68
CA VAL A 167 -1.74 -12.83 9.07
C VAL A 167 -2.49 -11.49 9.14
N VAL A 168 -1.96 -10.44 8.53
CA VAL A 168 -2.58 -9.10 8.51
C VAL A 168 -3.95 -9.14 7.85
N THR A 169 -4.08 -9.79 6.70
CA THR A 169 -5.35 -9.95 6.00
C THR A 169 -6.40 -10.66 6.86
N GLN A 170 -6.02 -11.74 7.58
CA GLN A 170 -6.93 -12.46 8.47
C GLN A 170 -7.41 -11.58 9.65
N ILE A 171 -6.57 -10.67 10.15
CA ILE A 171 -6.96 -9.71 11.19
C ILE A 171 -7.94 -8.67 10.61
N LEU A 172 -7.62 -8.08 9.46
CA LEU A 172 -8.48 -7.07 8.81
C LEU A 172 -9.86 -7.62 8.45
N HIS A 173 -9.93 -8.88 8.04
CA HIS A 173 -11.20 -9.56 7.72
C HIS A 173 -11.90 -10.16 8.96
N HIS A 174 -11.42 -9.85 10.18
CA HIS A 174 -11.98 -10.35 11.44
C HIS A 174 -12.03 -11.89 11.58
N ARG A 175 -11.28 -12.63 10.75
CA ARG A 175 -11.16 -14.09 10.82
C ARG A 175 -10.20 -14.50 11.94
N LEU A 176 -9.12 -13.75 12.13
CA LEU A 176 -8.26 -13.86 13.29
C LEU A 176 -8.63 -12.75 14.28
N LYS A 177 -9.31 -13.15 15.38
CA LYS A 177 -9.86 -12.22 16.37
C LYS A 177 -8.77 -11.76 17.32
N VAL A 178 -8.14 -10.64 17.03
CA VAL A 178 -7.15 -9.97 17.88
C VAL A 178 -7.75 -8.67 18.39
N ALA A 179 -7.82 -8.48 19.72
CA ALA A 179 -8.32 -7.24 20.28
C ALA A 179 -7.44 -6.05 19.84
N PRO A 180 -8.02 -4.91 19.40
CA PRO A 180 -7.26 -3.78 18.85
C PRO A 180 -6.07 -3.32 19.70
N PRO A 181 -6.14 -3.22 21.04
CA PRO A 181 -5.00 -2.80 21.86
C PRO A 181 -3.85 -3.82 21.86
N LYS A 182 -4.14 -5.11 21.57
CA LYS A 182 -3.15 -6.20 21.54
C LYS A 182 -2.59 -6.45 20.13
N ALA A 183 -3.16 -5.84 19.08
CA ALA A 183 -2.82 -6.18 17.70
C ALA A 183 -1.35 -5.94 17.37
N LYS A 184 -0.75 -4.84 17.83
CA LYS A 184 0.68 -4.56 17.58
C LYS A 184 1.59 -5.59 18.27
N ALA A 185 1.30 -5.96 19.50
CA ALA A 185 2.06 -6.98 20.23
C ALA A 185 1.92 -8.34 19.53
N PHE A 186 0.70 -8.70 19.13
CA PHE A 186 0.45 -9.93 18.38
C PHE A 186 1.24 -9.99 17.07
N ILE A 187 1.29 -8.90 16.29
CA ILE A 187 2.09 -8.83 15.06
C ILE A 187 3.59 -8.96 15.37
N ALA A 188 4.07 -8.33 16.43
CA ALA A 188 5.47 -8.47 16.85
C ALA A 188 5.83 -9.92 17.21
N ASP A 189 4.95 -10.61 17.91
CA ASP A 189 5.17 -12.01 18.28
C ASP A 189 5.04 -12.94 17.07
N ALA A 190 4.04 -12.73 16.21
CA ALA A 190 3.92 -13.45 14.94
C ALA A 190 5.17 -13.28 14.06
N CYS A 191 5.72 -12.05 13.98
CA CYS A 191 6.97 -11.78 13.27
C CYS A 191 8.12 -12.64 13.82
N ARG A 192 8.32 -12.69 15.14
CA ARG A 192 9.36 -13.50 15.78
C ARG A 192 9.22 -15.00 15.48
N MET A 193 7.96 -15.49 15.47
CA MET A 193 7.67 -16.86 15.10
C MET A 193 8.01 -17.14 13.63
N LEU A 194 7.64 -16.23 12.73
CA LEU A 194 7.92 -16.37 11.30
C LEU A 194 9.42 -16.29 11.01
N ILE A 195 10.18 -15.42 11.67
CA ILE A 195 11.66 -15.36 11.53
C ILE A 195 12.24 -16.72 11.85
N LYS A 196 11.86 -17.35 12.96
CA LYS A 196 12.36 -18.68 13.35
C LYS A 196 11.96 -19.78 12.38
N GLY A 197 10.80 -19.66 11.74
CA GLY A 197 10.30 -20.65 10.78
C GLY A 197 10.95 -20.56 9.39
N VAL A 198 11.53 -19.41 9.05
CA VAL A 198 12.20 -19.17 7.76
C VAL A 198 13.74 -19.07 7.89
N SER A 199 14.30 -19.26 9.09
CA SER A 199 15.74 -19.22 9.39
C SER A 199 16.45 -20.49 8.97
#